data_249acb62488a5d492ea4bef6b6dbe5e1
#
_entry.id   249acb62488a5d492ea4bef6b6dbe5e1
#
_cell.length_a   1.000
_cell.length_b   1.000
_cell.length_c   1.000
_cell.angle_alpha   90.00
_cell.angle_beta   90.00
_cell.angle_gamma   90.00
#
_symmetry.space_group_name_H-M   'P 1'
#
loop_
_entity.id
_entity.type
_entity.pdbx_description
1 polymer ?
#
loop_
_entity_poly.entity_id
_entity_poly.type
_entity_poly.pdbx_seq_one_letter_code
_entity_poly.pdbx_strand_id
1 'polypeptide(L)'
;MGLTRTSTGKHSIDTNTPALKSDPGDIVIALAGNPNVGKSTVFNALTGMNQHTGNWTGKTVATACGSFRKNGKNHILVDLPGTYSLFTHSVEEEVARDFILSENADACIVVCDATCLERNLNLVLQIIEITPRTVVCINLMDEAKRKKIS
;
A
#
# COMPACT_ATOMS: atom_id res chain seq x y z
N MET A 1 -20.03 -29.08 12.51
CA MET A 1 -20.12 -27.64 12.57
C MET A 1 -18.74 -27.01 12.67
N GLY A 2 -18.22 -26.65 11.55
CA GLY A 2 -16.91 -26.02 11.54
C GLY A 2 -16.97 -24.63 12.10
N LEU A 3 -16.43 -24.43 13.26
CA LEU A 3 -16.04 -23.10 13.67
C LEU A 3 -15.01 -22.61 12.68
N THR A 4 -15.39 -21.63 11.91
CA THR A 4 -14.50 -20.99 10.98
C THR A 4 -13.31 -20.40 11.75
N ARG A 5 -12.17 -21.01 11.56
CA ARG A 5 -10.89 -20.50 12.09
C ARG A 5 -10.47 -19.18 11.44
N THR A 6 -11.34 -18.60 10.66
CA THR A 6 -11.05 -17.48 9.77
C THR A 6 -11.28 -16.13 10.41
N SER A 7 -11.73 -16.09 11.63
CA SER A 7 -12.12 -14.83 12.25
C SER A 7 -11.03 -14.20 13.12
N THR A 8 -9.89 -14.84 13.27
CA THR A 8 -8.85 -14.31 14.15
C THR A 8 -7.89 -13.41 13.39
N GLY A 9 -8.16 -12.12 13.43
CA GLY A 9 -7.14 -11.10 13.24
C GLY A 9 -6.65 -10.80 11.85
N LYS A 10 -7.25 -11.35 10.81
CA LYS A 10 -6.92 -10.92 9.46
C LYS A 10 -7.95 -9.91 9.00
N HIS A 11 -7.56 -8.65 8.97
CA HIS A 11 -8.35 -7.63 8.29
C HIS A 11 -8.40 -7.98 6.81
N SER A 12 -9.50 -8.54 6.38
CA SER A 12 -9.75 -8.78 4.97
C SER A 12 -10.32 -7.51 4.33
N ILE A 13 -9.98 -7.28 3.10
CA ILE A 13 -10.66 -6.29 2.27
C ILE A 13 -12.10 -6.76 2.10
N ASP A 14 -13.05 -5.83 2.16
CA ASP A 14 -14.48 -6.12 2.07
C ASP A 14 -14.79 -7.09 0.91
N THR A 15 -15.80 -7.92 1.11
CA THR A 15 -16.23 -8.95 0.15
C THR A 15 -16.60 -8.42 -1.23
N ASN A 16 -16.84 -7.11 -1.34
CA ASN A 16 -17.02 -6.45 -2.62
C ASN A 16 -15.71 -6.17 -3.35
N THR A 17 -14.57 -6.39 -2.70
CA THR A 17 -13.26 -6.28 -3.32
C THR A 17 -12.85 -7.66 -3.86
N PRO A 18 -12.37 -7.75 -5.10
CA PRO A 18 -11.93 -9.03 -5.65
C PRO A 18 -10.90 -9.69 -4.75
N ALA A 19 -10.91 -11.02 -4.71
CA ALA A 19 -9.87 -11.76 -4.02
C ALA A 19 -8.49 -11.24 -4.47
N LEU A 20 -7.60 -11.01 -3.51
CA LEU A 20 -6.30 -10.43 -3.81
C LEU A 20 -5.53 -11.26 -4.83
N LYS A 21 -5.56 -12.58 -4.71
CA LYS A 21 -4.91 -13.45 -5.69
C LYS A 21 -5.94 -14.32 -6.38
N SER A 22 -5.95 -14.25 -7.71
CA SER A 22 -6.72 -15.17 -8.56
C SER A 22 -5.95 -16.45 -8.80
N ASP A 23 -4.62 -16.34 -8.91
CA ASP A 23 -3.70 -17.45 -9.17
C ASP A 23 -2.59 -17.47 -8.14
N PRO A 24 -2.02 -18.67 -7.85
CA PRO A 24 -0.90 -18.78 -6.91
C PRO A 24 0.35 -18.01 -7.33
N GLY A 25 0.50 -17.75 -8.63
CA GLY A 25 1.63 -16.98 -9.16
C GLY A 25 1.47 -15.48 -9.10
N ASP A 26 0.32 -14.99 -8.67
CA ASP A 26 0.07 -13.54 -8.55
C ASP A 26 0.92 -12.93 -7.45
N ILE A 27 1.40 -11.72 -7.70
CA ILE A 27 2.23 -10.97 -6.75
C ILE A 27 1.39 -9.82 -6.20
N VAL A 28 1.27 -9.75 -4.88
CA VAL A 28 0.56 -8.67 -4.20
C VAL A 28 1.57 -7.65 -3.69
N ILE A 29 1.36 -6.38 -4.07
CA ILE A 29 2.22 -5.27 -3.68
C ILE A 29 1.38 -4.26 -2.89
N ALA A 30 1.81 -3.95 -1.68
CA ALA A 30 1.22 -2.87 -0.90
C ALA A 30 1.84 -1.54 -1.34
N LEU A 31 1.01 -0.53 -1.54
CA LEU A 31 1.46 0.83 -1.86
C LEU A 31 1.21 1.72 -0.64
N ALA A 32 2.28 2.15 -0.01
CA ALA A 32 2.25 2.97 1.20
C ALA A 32 2.89 4.34 0.93
N GLY A 33 2.64 5.29 1.80
CA GLY A 33 3.23 6.62 1.73
C GLY A 33 2.50 7.61 2.61
N ASN A 34 3.15 8.72 2.91
CA ASN A 34 2.51 9.83 3.60
C ASN A 34 1.37 10.41 2.74
N PRO A 35 0.40 11.09 3.35
CA PRO A 35 -0.62 11.81 2.58
C PRO A 35 0.02 12.83 1.62
N ASN A 36 -0.55 12.96 0.42
CA ASN A 36 -0.17 13.97 -0.57
C ASN A 36 1.25 13.83 -1.17
N VAL A 37 1.79 12.62 -1.22
CA VAL A 37 3.10 12.36 -1.85
C VAL A 37 2.97 12.00 -3.34
N GLY A 38 1.76 12.01 -3.90
CA GLY A 38 1.51 11.55 -5.25
C GLY A 38 1.32 10.04 -5.36
N LYS A 39 0.92 9.40 -4.29
CA LYS A 39 0.70 7.96 -4.23
C LYS A 39 -0.35 7.51 -5.25
N SER A 40 -1.44 8.24 -5.40
CA SER A 40 -2.48 7.97 -6.40
C SER A 40 -1.96 8.06 -7.83
N THR A 41 -1.04 9.00 -8.10
CA THR A 41 -0.42 9.13 -9.41
C THR A 41 0.42 7.89 -9.74
N VAL A 42 1.19 7.42 -8.78
CA VAL A 42 2.00 6.19 -8.94
C VAL A 42 1.07 4.99 -9.14
N PHE A 43 0.02 4.89 -8.35
CA PHE A 43 -0.98 3.83 -8.48
C PHE A 43 -1.60 3.79 -9.89
N ASN A 44 -2.05 4.92 -10.38
CA ASN A 44 -2.67 5.01 -11.69
C ASN A 44 -1.68 4.73 -12.83
N ALA A 45 -0.44 5.19 -12.68
CA ALA A 45 0.61 4.93 -13.67
C ALA A 45 0.92 3.44 -13.81
N LEU A 46 0.93 2.71 -12.70
CA LEU A 46 1.23 1.28 -12.69
C LEU A 46 0.04 0.43 -13.17
N THR A 47 -1.17 0.79 -12.77
CA THR A 47 -2.36 -0.02 -13.03
C THR A 47 -3.09 0.36 -14.33
N GLY A 48 -2.70 1.46 -14.98
CA GLY A 48 -3.41 1.97 -16.16
C GLY A 48 -4.84 2.39 -15.83
N MET A 49 -5.09 2.82 -14.62
CA MET A 49 -6.41 3.18 -14.07
C MET A 49 -7.39 2.00 -13.97
N ASN A 50 -6.92 0.78 -14.16
CA ASN A 50 -7.71 -0.42 -13.89
C ASN A 50 -7.74 -0.66 -12.37
N GLN A 51 -8.73 -0.10 -11.71
CA GLN A 51 -8.82 -0.19 -10.26
C GLN A 51 -10.24 -0.54 -9.82
N HIS A 52 -10.30 -1.23 -8.70
CA HIS A 52 -11.53 -1.49 -7.96
C HIS A 52 -11.45 -0.76 -6.64
N THR A 53 -12.48 0.00 -6.31
CA THR A 53 -12.53 0.73 -5.05
C THR A 53 -13.53 0.09 -4.12
N GLY A 54 -13.28 0.20 -2.82
CA GLY A 54 -14.15 -0.33 -1.78
C GLY A 54 -13.73 0.22 -0.42
N ASN A 55 -14.21 -0.40 0.64
CA ASN A 55 -13.82 -0.06 2.00
C ASN A 55 -13.16 -1.27 2.66
N TRP A 56 -12.24 -0.99 3.57
CA TRP A 56 -11.68 -2.03 4.42
C TRP A 56 -12.78 -2.63 5.30
N THR A 57 -12.78 -3.95 5.43
CA THR A 57 -13.82 -4.67 6.17
C THR A 57 -13.99 -4.13 7.58
N GLY A 58 -15.22 -3.73 7.91
CA GLY A 58 -15.56 -3.19 9.22
C GLY A 58 -15.01 -1.79 9.49
N LYS A 59 -14.45 -1.12 8.49
CA LYS A 59 -13.85 0.21 8.62
C LYS A 59 -14.48 1.16 7.60
N THR A 60 -14.47 2.45 7.93
CA THR A 60 -14.91 3.50 7.00
C THR A 60 -13.79 3.99 6.09
N VAL A 61 -12.66 3.31 6.10
CA VAL A 61 -11.46 3.67 5.34
C VAL A 61 -11.56 3.09 3.93
N ALA A 62 -11.37 3.94 2.95
CA ALA A 62 -11.40 3.54 1.55
C ALA A 62 -10.14 2.76 1.15
N THR A 63 -10.32 1.83 0.24
CA THR A 63 -9.22 1.09 -0.37
C THR A 63 -9.37 1.08 -1.88
N ALA A 64 -8.27 0.95 -2.59
CA ALA A 64 -8.27 0.73 -4.02
C ALA A 64 -7.31 -0.41 -4.34
N CYS A 65 -7.72 -1.27 -5.26
CA CYS A 65 -6.88 -2.35 -5.76
C CYS A 65 -6.83 -2.25 -7.28
N GLY A 66 -5.67 -2.45 -7.84
CA GLY A 66 -5.50 -2.49 -9.29
C GLY A 66 -4.53 -3.59 -9.66
N SER A 67 -4.44 -3.90 -10.95
CA SER A 67 -3.53 -4.94 -11.40
C SER A 67 -2.82 -4.52 -12.69
N PHE A 68 -1.65 -5.10 -12.88
CA PHE A 68 -0.88 -4.97 -14.12
C PHE A 68 -0.08 -6.24 -14.36
N ARG A 69 0.23 -6.50 -15.61
CA ARG A 69 1.04 -7.65 -15.99
C ARG A 69 2.43 -7.19 -16.41
N LYS A 70 3.43 -7.88 -15.90
CA LYS A 70 4.81 -7.67 -16.29
C LYS A 70 5.57 -8.99 -16.23
N ASN A 71 6.35 -9.27 -17.27
CA ASN A 71 7.14 -10.51 -17.38
C ASN A 71 6.29 -11.77 -17.23
N GLY A 72 5.06 -11.75 -17.76
CA GLY A 72 4.15 -12.90 -17.68
C GLY A 72 3.48 -13.11 -16.34
N LYS A 73 3.74 -12.24 -15.36
CA LYS A 73 3.14 -12.33 -14.02
C LYS A 73 2.13 -11.22 -13.80
N ASN A 74 1.05 -11.55 -13.12
CA ASN A 74 0.06 -10.58 -12.70
C ASN A 74 0.45 -9.99 -11.35
N HIS A 75 0.48 -8.65 -11.28
CA HIS A 75 0.79 -7.91 -10.07
C HIS A 75 -0.47 -7.20 -9.60
N ILE A 76 -0.81 -7.39 -8.34
CA ILE A 76 -1.97 -6.76 -7.71
C ILE A 76 -1.45 -5.69 -6.77
N LEU A 77 -1.82 -4.44 -7.05
CA LEU A 77 -1.40 -3.29 -6.26
C LEU A 77 -2.53 -2.89 -5.33
N VAL A 78 -2.26 -2.89 -4.03
CA VAL A 78 -3.21 -2.51 -3.00
C VAL A 78 -2.81 -1.16 -2.44
N ASP A 79 -3.68 -0.16 -2.61
CA ASP A 79 -3.44 1.19 -2.13
C ASP A 79 -3.81 1.28 -0.65
N LEU A 80 -2.80 1.43 0.20
CA LEU A 80 -3.00 1.61 1.63
C LEU A 80 -3.35 3.06 1.94
N PRO A 81 -4.07 3.33 3.04
CA PRO A 81 -4.32 4.71 3.47
C PRO A 81 -3.02 5.48 3.67
N GLY A 82 -3.01 6.76 3.29
CA GLY A 82 -1.85 7.63 3.52
C GLY A 82 -1.64 7.83 5.02
N THR A 83 -0.43 7.55 5.50
CA THR A 83 -0.10 7.66 6.92
C THR A 83 1.30 8.22 7.10
N TYR A 84 1.53 8.92 8.22
CA TYR A 84 2.86 9.42 8.59
C TYR A 84 3.67 8.41 9.39
N SER A 85 3.01 7.47 10.03
CA SER A 85 3.58 6.48 10.93
C SER A 85 2.69 5.25 10.96
N LEU A 86 3.19 4.14 11.46
CA LEU A 86 2.41 2.92 11.69
C LEU A 86 2.16 2.67 13.19
N PHE A 87 2.65 3.54 14.07
CA PHE A 87 2.63 3.29 15.51
C PHE A 87 1.69 4.21 16.30
N THR A 88 1.00 5.10 15.63
CA THR A 88 -0.07 5.86 16.27
C THR A 88 -1.40 5.09 16.19
N HIS A 89 -2.46 5.66 16.71
CA HIS A 89 -3.72 4.91 16.92
C HIS A 89 -4.84 5.31 15.98
N SER A 90 -4.52 5.89 14.82
CA SER A 90 -5.56 6.18 13.83
C SER A 90 -6.03 4.90 13.14
N VAL A 91 -7.26 4.92 12.64
CA VAL A 91 -7.83 3.79 11.91
C VAL A 91 -7.02 3.51 10.64
N GLU A 92 -6.58 4.56 9.96
CA GLU A 92 -5.78 4.48 8.75
C GLU A 92 -4.43 3.80 9.02
N GLU A 93 -3.77 4.15 10.11
CA GLU A 93 -2.49 3.55 10.50
C GLU A 93 -2.66 2.09 10.89
N GLU A 94 -3.71 1.79 11.63
CA GLU A 94 -4.05 0.41 12.00
C GLU A 94 -4.26 -0.45 10.76
N VAL A 95 -5.04 0.03 9.80
CA VAL A 95 -5.30 -0.69 8.55
C VAL A 95 -4.01 -0.93 7.78
N ALA A 96 -3.18 0.09 7.61
CA ALA A 96 -1.92 -0.02 6.89
C ALA A 96 -0.96 -1.00 7.58
N ARG A 97 -0.80 -0.87 8.88
CA ARG A 97 0.07 -1.75 9.68
C ARG A 97 -0.39 -3.19 9.61
N ASP A 98 -1.67 -3.44 9.83
CA ASP A 98 -2.22 -4.79 9.88
C ASP A 98 -2.11 -5.47 8.52
N PHE A 99 -2.30 -4.74 7.43
CA PHE A 99 -2.12 -5.29 6.10
C PHE A 99 -0.66 -5.71 5.85
N ILE A 100 0.29 -4.87 6.22
CA ILE A 100 1.72 -5.17 6.03
C ILE A 100 2.15 -6.34 6.92
N LEU A 101 1.67 -6.38 8.17
CA LEU A 101 1.98 -7.44 9.13
C LEU A 101 1.35 -8.78 8.76
N SER A 102 0.23 -8.77 8.06
CA SER A 102 -0.55 -9.99 7.75
C SER A 102 0.11 -10.89 6.70
N GLU A 103 1.24 -10.48 6.16
CA GLU A 103 1.94 -11.19 5.09
C GLU A 103 1.09 -11.38 3.81
N ASN A 104 0.02 -10.62 3.68
CA ASN A 104 -0.81 -10.65 2.46
C ASN A 104 -0.08 -9.98 1.28
N ALA A 105 0.88 -9.12 1.56
CA ALA A 105 1.69 -8.49 0.53
C ALA A 105 3.02 -9.21 0.36
N ASP A 106 3.38 -9.48 -0.89
CA ASP A 106 4.69 -10.06 -1.23
C ASP A 106 5.79 -9.01 -1.20
N ALA A 107 5.43 -7.75 -1.41
CA ALA A 107 6.35 -6.61 -1.36
C ALA A 107 5.58 -5.35 -1.00
N CYS A 108 6.32 -4.32 -0.60
CA CYS A 108 5.76 -3.01 -0.30
C CYS A 108 6.52 -1.94 -1.08
N ILE A 109 5.78 -1.02 -1.69
CA ILE A 109 6.34 0.19 -2.30
C ILE A 109 5.96 1.36 -1.39
N VAL A 110 6.95 2.12 -0.96
CA VAL A 110 6.73 3.32 -0.16
C VAL A 110 7.02 4.53 -1.04
N VAL A 111 6.00 5.34 -1.29
CA VAL A 111 6.13 6.56 -2.08
C VAL A 111 6.54 7.71 -1.17
N CYS A 112 7.62 8.37 -1.52
CA CYS A 112 8.18 9.49 -0.78
C CYS A 112 8.18 10.75 -1.63
N ASP A 113 7.95 11.90 -0.98
CA ASP A 113 8.02 13.20 -1.60
C ASP A 113 9.47 13.71 -1.54
N ALA A 114 10.09 13.93 -2.70
CA ALA A 114 11.46 14.41 -2.79
C ALA A 114 11.65 15.81 -2.16
N THR A 115 10.59 16.59 -2.06
CA THR A 115 10.65 17.94 -1.48
C THR A 115 10.71 17.94 0.04
N CYS A 116 10.31 16.85 0.68
CA CYS A 116 10.35 16.68 2.14
C CYS A 116 10.71 15.24 2.51
N LEU A 117 11.78 14.74 1.93
CA LEU A 117 12.19 13.34 2.04
C LEU A 117 12.44 12.92 3.49
N GLU A 118 13.07 13.79 4.28
CA GLU A 118 13.36 13.51 5.68
C GLU A 118 12.11 13.13 6.48
N ARG A 119 11.01 13.86 6.29
CA ARG A 119 9.73 13.55 6.94
C ARG A 119 9.19 12.18 6.52
N ASN A 120 9.37 11.83 5.25
CA ASN A 120 8.87 10.57 4.70
C ASN A 120 9.67 9.36 5.14
N LEU A 121 10.95 9.55 5.47
CA LEU A 121 11.83 8.45 5.86
C LEU A 121 11.41 7.76 7.16
N ASN A 122 10.69 8.44 8.04
CA ASN A 122 10.17 7.82 9.26
C ASN A 122 9.28 6.61 8.94
N LEU A 123 8.34 6.78 8.01
CA LEU A 123 7.47 5.68 7.58
C LEU A 123 8.27 4.58 6.87
N VAL A 124 9.22 4.95 6.03
CA VAL A 124 10.09 4.00 5.32
C VAL A 124 10.81 3.09 6.30
N LEU A 125 11.42 3.66 7.33
CA LEU A 125 12.17 2.89 8.32
C LEU A 125 11.27 1.95 9.10
N GLN A 126 10.07 2.39 9.45
CA GLN A 126 9.10 1.53 10.14
C GLN A 126 8.66 0.35 9.26
N ILE A 127 8.43 0.58 7.99
CA ILE A 127 8.02 -0.47 7.07
C ILE A 127 9.15 -1.47 6.83
N ILE A 128 10.38 -0.99 6.67
CA ILE A 128 11.55 -1.86 6.49
C ILE A 128 11.75 -2.79 7.69
N GLU A 129 11.46 -2.33 8.89
CA GLU A 129 11.54 -3.16 10.10
C GLU A 129 10.50 -4.30 10.07
N ILE A 130 9.37 -4.08 9.43
CA ILE A 130 8.31 -5.10 9.33
C ILE A 130 8.58 -6.05 8.17
N THR A 131 8.96 -5.52 7.02
CA THR A 131 9.18 -6.32 5.81
C THR A 131 10.44 -5.88 5.08
N PRO A 132 11.38 -6.81 4.83
CA PRO A 132 12.59 -6.49 4.06
C PRO A 132 12.32 -6.30 2.57
N ARG A 133 11.17 -6.74 2.09
CA ARG A 133 10.79 -6.60 0.67
C ARG A 133 10.15 -5.25 0.42
N THR A 134 10.93 -4.19 0.63
CA THR A 134 10.46 -2.82 0.51
C THR A 134 11.23 -2.10 -0.59
N VAL A 135 10.50 -1.42 -1.45
CA VAL A 135 11.04 -0.54 -2.49
C VAL A 135 10.63 0.88 -2.15
N VAL A 136 11.60 1.81 -2.17
CA VAL A 136 11.33 3.23 -1.96
C VAL A 136 11.20 3.91 -3.31
N CYS A 137 10.05 4.52 -3.55
CA CYS A 137 9.77 5.29 -4.75
C CYS A 137 9.82 6.78 -4.41
N ILE A 138 10.82 7.49 -4.93
CA ILE A 138 10.95 8.93 -4.70
C ILE A 138 10.22 9.67 -5.83
N ASN A 139 9.16 10.36 -5.46
CA ASN A 139 8.30 11.10 -6.38
C ASN A 139 8.54 12.61 -6.27
N LEU A 140 7.98 13.36 -7.18
CA LEU A 140 8.05 14.83 -7.20
C LEU A 140 9.48 15.38 -7.33
N MET A 141 10.33 14.64 -8.03
CA MET A 141 11.72 15.02 -8.26
C MET A 141 11.85 16.33 -9.05
N ASP A 142 10.95 16.59 -9.97
CA ASP A 142 10.90 17.83 -10.74
C ASP A 142 10.60 19.04 -9.85
N GLU A 143 9.70 18.88 -8.88
CA GLU A 143 9.43 19.93 -7.89
C GLU A 143 10.63 20.19 -6.99
N ALA A 144 11.31 19.15 -6.56
CA ALA A 144 12.53 19.28 -5.77
C ALA A 144 13.59 20.06 -6.53
N LYS A 145 13.75 19.80 -7.82
CA LYS A 145 14.66 20.54 -8.68
C LYS A 145 14.28 22.01 -8.80
N ARG A 146 12.99 22.30 -9.00
CA ARG A 146 12.48 23.69 -9.07
C ARG A 146 12.71 24.44 -7.77
N LYS A 147 12.58 23.77 -6.63
CA LYS A 147 12.84 24.35 -5.30
C LYS A 147 14.31 24.34 -4.91
N LYS A 148 15.19 23.86 -5.80
CA LYS A 148 16.64 23.75 -5.55
C LYS A 148 16.97 22.93 -4.31
N ILE A 149 16.21 21.87 -4.07
CA ILE A 149 16.48 20.91 -3.00
C ILE A 149 17.47 19.89 -3.55
N SER A 150 18.55 19.72 -2.86
CA SER A 150 19.58 18.73 -3.21
C SER A 150 19.34 17.40 -2.51
#